data_28b143c1a2c1071f58051e9dca6001d8
#
_entry.id   28b143c1a2c1071f58051e9dca6001d8
#
_cell.length_a   1.000
_cell.length_b   1.000
_cell.length_c   1.000
_cell.angle_alpha   90.00
_cell.angle_beta   90.00
_cell.angle_gamma   90.00
#
_symmetry.space_group_name_H-M   'P 1'
#
loop_
_entity.id
_entity.type
_entity.pdbx_description
1 polymer ?
#
loop_
_entity_poly.entity_id
_entity_poly.type
_entity_poly.pdbx_seq_one_letter_code
_entity_poly.pdbx_strand_id
1 'polypeptide(L)'
;MDAVRLCGEIVKETAEATKDNDSLGCAKLVVFCNAPDDNPFMAGAFHGVTEADEIINVGVSGPGVMRKALESVHGTDFGTLCNTVKKTAFKITRVGQLVAREASERLGIPFGIIDLSLAPTPAIGDSIADIFVEMGLEKAGAPGTTAALALLNDQVKK
;
A
#
# COMPACT_ATOMS: atom_id res chain seq x y z
N MET A 1 -6.62 -25.56 7.71
CA MET A 1 -6.11 -25.96 6.38
C MET A 1 -7.20 -25.87 5.32
N ASP A 2 -8.41 -26.39 5.57
CA ASP A 2 -9.50 -26.39 4.57
C ASP A 2 -9.99 -25.00 4.19
N ALA A 3 -10.08 -24.06 5.13
CA ALA A 3 -10.47 -22.68 4.85
C ALA A 3 -9.47 -21.97 3.91
N VAL A 4 -8.16 -22.17 4.10
CA VAL A 4 -7.13 -21.57 3.24
C VAL A 4 -7.21 -22.13 1.82
N ARG A 5 -7.44 -23.44 1.69
CA ARG A 5 -7.63 -24.08 0.38
C ARG A 5 -8.89 -23.55 -0.31
N LEU A 6 -9.99 -23.46 0.40
CA LEU A 6 -11.25 -22.93 -0.13
C LEU A 6 -11.09 -21.47 -0.59
N CYS A 7 -10.42 -20.63 0.18
CA CYS A 7 -10.10 -19.26 -0.24
C CYS A 7 -9.29 -19.24 -1.55
N GLY A 8 -8.29 -20.12 -1.69
CA GLY A 8 -7.51 -20.23 -2.93
C GLY A 8 -8.36 -20.66 -4.12
N GLU A 9 -9.27 -21.61 -3.93
CA GLU A 9 -10.20 -22.06 -4.97
C GLU A 9 -11.15 -20.92 -5.39
N ILE A 10 -11.73 -20.18 -4.44
CA ILE A 10 -12.60 -19.04 -4.71
C ILE A 10 -11.87 -17.93 -5.48
N VAL A 11 -10.64 -17.59 -5.08
CA VAL A 11 -9.84 -16.59 -5.80
C VAL A 11 -9.56 -17.03 -7.22
N LYS A 12 -9.19 -18.31 -7.41
CA LYS A 12 -8.94 -18.88 -8.75
C LYS A 12 -10.19 -18.84 -9.63
N GLU A 13 -11.31 -19.29 -9.11
CA GLU A 13 -12.59 -19.27 -9.84
C GLU A 13 -13.03 -17.85 -10.17
N THR A 14 -12.84 -16.90 -9.25
CA THR A 14 -13.14 -15.48 -9.48
C THR A 14 -12.26 -14.90 -10.57
N ALA A 15 -10.97 -15.22 -10.58
CA ALA A 15 -10.05 -14.79 -11.63
C ALA A 15 -10.46 -15.32 -13.01
N GLU A 16 -10.77 -16.62 -13.09
CA GLU A 16 -11.20 -17.26 -14.34
C GLU A 16 -12.55 -16.72 -14.84
N ALA A 17 -13.51 -16.53 -13.93
CA ALA A 17 -14.85 -16.02 -14.26
C ALA A 17 -14.82 -14.55 -14.76
N THR A 18 -13.80 -13.80 -14.44
CA THR A 18 -13.68 -12.40 -14.81
C THR A 18 -12.47 -12.11 -15.72
N LYS A 19 -11.87 -13.14 -16.31
CA LYS A 19 -10.66 -13.04 -17.12
C LYS A 19 -10.79 -12.11 -18.32
N ASP A 20 -11.96 -12.06 -18.94
CA ASP A 20 -12.23 -11.20 -20.09
C ASP A 20 -12.32 -9.71 -19.71
N ASN A 21 -12.28 -9.41 -18.42
CA ASN A 21 -12.24 -8.07 -17.85
C ASN A 21 -11.06 -7.93 -16.86
N ASP A 22 -9.88 -8.36 -17.30
CA ASP A 22 -8.61 -8.28 -16.56
C ASP A 22 -8.68 -8.85 -15.14
N SER A 23 -9.51 -9.88 -14.91
CA SER A 23 -9.76 -10.51 -13.62
C SER A 23 -10.21 -9.51 -12.53
N LEU A 24 -10.95 -8.49 -12.91
CA LEU A 24 -11.41 -7.40 -12.02
C LEU A 24 -12.17 -7.91 -10.77
N GLY A 25 -12.80 -9.08 -10.86
CA GLY A 25 -13.45 -9.71 -9.71
C GLY A 25 -12.50 -9.92 -8.53
N CYS A 26 -11.23 -10.23 -8.80
CA CYS A 26 -10.21 -10.40 -7.75
C CYS A 26 -9.85 -9.08 -7.04
N ALA A 27 -10.00 -7.93 -7.70
CA ALA A 27 -9.81 -6.64 -7.07
C ALA A 27 -10.93 -6.27 -6.08
N LYS A 28 -12.06 -6.98 -6.15
CA LYS A 28 -13.21 -6.79 -5.26
C LYS A 28 -13.32 -7.85 -4.16
N LEU A 29 -12.43 -8.84 -4.16
CA LEU A 29 -12.39 -9.93 -3.18
C LEU A 29 -11.10 -9.84 -2.38
N VAL A 30 -11.24 -9.64 -1.08
CA VAL A 30 -10.11 -9.57 -0.17
C VAL A 30 -10.27 -10.60 0.93
N VAL A 31 -9.21 -11.36 1.20
CA VAL A 31 -9.17 -12.31 2.31
C VAL A 31 -8.10 -11.87 3.29
N PHE A 32 -8.50 -11.61 4.52
CA PHE A 32 -7.59 -11.22 5.59
C PHE A 32 -7.57 -12.27 6.70
N CYS A 33 -6.47 -12.34 7.41
CA CYS A 33 -6.30 -13.13 8.61
C CYS A 33 -5.77 -12.23 9.73
N ASN A 34 -6.41 -12.27 10.89
CA ASN A 34 -6.04 -11.46 12.06
C ASN A 34 -5.96 -9.94 11.76
N ALA A 35 -6.83 -9.44 10.87
CA ALA A 35 -6.92 -8.00 10.65
C ALA A 35 -7.44 -7.32 11.91
N PRO A 36 -6.81 -6.24 12.37
CA PRO A 36 -7.35 -5.43 13.47
C PRO A 36 -8.60 -4.69 13.00
N ASP A 37 -9.48 -4.39 13.96
CA ASP A 37 -10.65 -3.55 13.71
C ASP A 37 -10.24 -2.13 13.28
N ASP A 38 -11.10 -1.48 12.50
CA ASP A 38 -10.92 -0.10 12.01
C ASP A 38 -9.60 0.13 11.27
N ASN A 39 -9.16 -0.85 10.52
CA ASN A 39 -7.95 -0.75 9.73
C ASN A 39 -8.27 -0.49 8.24
N PRO A 40 -7.81 0.64 7.66
CA PRO A 40 -7.96 0.90 6.24
C PRO A 40 -6.96 0.11 5.42
N PHE A 41 -7.39 -0.30 4.23
CA PHE A 41 -6.57 -0.90 3.19
C PHE A 41 -6.90 -0.24 1.85
N MET A 42 -6.01 -0.30 0.88
CA MET A 42 -6.26 0.21 -0.47
C MET A 42 -7.54 -0.37 -1.11
N ALA A 43 -7.83 -1.64 -0.87
CA ALA A 43 -8.99 -2.33 -1.41
C ALA A 43 -10.27 -2.15 -0.59
N GLY A 44 -10.21 -1.50 0.58
CA GLY A 44 -11.34 -1.32 1.48
C GLY A 44 -10.92 -0.99 2.90
N ALA A 45 -11.84 -1.14 3.83
CA ALA A 45 -11.58 -0.95 5.25
C ALA A 45 -12.37 -1.95 6.07
N PHE A 46 -11.85 -2.32 7.24
CA PHE A 46 -12.62 -3.00 8.25
C PHE A 46 -13.19 -1.99 9.24
N HIS A 47 -14.50 -2.04 9.46
CA HIS A 47 -15.16 -1.29 10.50
C HIS A 47 -15.42 -2.22 11.69
N GLY A 48 -14.84 -1.92 12.82
CA GLY A 48 -14.98 -2.70 14.04
C GLY A 48 -16.11 -2.21 14.95
N VAL A 49 -16.14 -2.76 16.15
CA VAL A 49 -17.06 -2.34 17.20
C VAL A 49 -16.43 -1.18 17.98
N THR A 50 -16.43 -0.01 17.38
CA THR A 50 -15.86 1.22 17.97
C THR A 50 -16.91 2.23 18.34
N GLU A 51 -16.48 3.37 18.89
CA GLU A 51 -17.38 4.44 19.35
C GLU A 51 -18.07 5.19 18.22
N ALA A 52 -17.53 5.15 17.01
CA ALA A 52 -18.05 5.90 15.87
C ALA A 52 -18.90 5.02 14.95
N ASP A 53 -20.13 5.45 14.65
CA ASP A 53 -20.98 4.81 13.63
C ASP A 53 -20.42 4.99 12.22
N GLU A 54 -19.70 6.08 12.00
CA GLU A 54 -19.07 6.44 10.73
C GLU A 54 -17.66 6.95 10.95
N ILE A 55 -16.72 6.61 10.06
CA ILE A 55 -15.33 7.08 10.13
C ILE A 55 -14.74 7.25 8.73
N ILE A 56 -13.94 8.28 8.54
CA ILE A 56 -13.18 8.51 7.31
C ILE A 56 -11.76 8.01 7.51
N ASN A 57 -11.33 7.06 6.68
CA ASN A 57 -9.93 6.64 6.57
C ASN A 57 -9.41 6.99 5.17
N VAL A 58 -8.12 7.25 5.07
CA VAL A 58 -7.47 7.58 3.80
C VAL A 58 -6.42 6.52 3.47
N GLY A 59 -6.60 5.83 2.35
CA GLY A 59 -5.58 4.97 1.75
C GLY A 59 -4.82 5.72 0.66
N VAL A 60 -3.51 5.62 0.66
CA VAL A 60 -2.65 6.25 -0.36
C VAL A 60 -1.87 5.18 -1.12
N SER A 61 -2.01 5.16 -2.45
CA SER A 61 -1.11 4.38 -3.30
C SER A 61 0.23 5.09 -3.41
N GLY A 62 1.25 4.53 -2.77
CA GLY A 62 2.55 5.17 -2.62
C GLY A 62 3.67 4.73 -3.57
N PRO A 63 3.62 3.52 -4.24
CA PRO A 63 4.78 3.00 -4.96
C PRO A 63 5.27 3.91 -6.07
N GLY A 64 4.40 4.44 -6.92
CA GLY A 64 4.78 5.32 -8.02
C GLY A 64 5.45 6.63 -7.56
N VAL A 65 4.95 7.22 -6.47
CA VAL A 65 5.55 8.44 -5.89
C VAL A 65 6.91 8.13 -5.28
N MET A 66 7.03 7.00 -4.58
CA MET A 66 8.29 6.56 -3.99
C MET A 66 9.33 6.26 -5.05
N ARG A 67 8.96 5.50 -6.09
CA ARG A 67 9.80 5.22 -7.25
C ARG A 67 10.33 6.52 -7.87
N LYS A 68 9.43 7.47 -8.18
CA LYS A 68 9.82 8.75 -8.80
C LYS A 68 10.78 9.56 -7.95
N ALA A 69 10.62 9.52 -6.63
CA ALA A 69 11.55 10.17 -5.73
C ALA A 69 12.93 9.50 -5.74
N LEU A 70 12.99 8.17 -5.80
CA LEU A 70 14.24 7.41 -5.83
C LEU A 70 14.98 7.51 -7.17
N GLU A 71 14.28 7.61 -8.30
CA GLU A 71 14.88 7.91 -9.61
C GLU A 71 15.78 9.16 -9.54
N SER A 72 15.37 10.17 -8.79
CA SER A 72 16.12 11.42 -8.68
C SER A 72 17.44 11.30 -7.87
N VAL A 73 17.61 10.24 -7.13
CA VAL A 73 18.80 9.96 -6.29
C VAL A 73 19.46 8.62 -6.66
N HIS A 74 19.15 8.09 -7.84
CA HIS A 74 19.73 6.84 -8.33
C HIS A 74 21.28 6.94 -8.36
N GLY A 75 21.93 5.91 -7.84
CA GLY A 75 23.40 5.85 -7.78
C GLY A 75 24.06 6.74 -6.71
N THR A 76 23.29 7.40 -5.84
CA THR A 76 23.84 8.14 -4.70
C THR A 76 24.19 7.21 -3.53
N ASP A 77 24.73 7.80 -2.46
CA ASP A 77 25.05 7.05 -1.25
C ASP A 77 23.80 6.54 -0.52
N PHE A 78 24.01 5.51 0.28
CA PHE A 78 22.95 4.83 1.03
C PHE A 78 22.20 5.76 2.00
N GLY A 79 22.88 6.72 2.62
CA GLY A 79 22.25 7.68 3.53
C GLY A 79 21.27 8.61 2.80
N THR A 80 21.64 9.07 1.61
CA THR A 80 20.78 9.88 0.74
C THR A 80 19.54 9.08 0.30
N LEU A 81 19.71 7.82 -0.08
CA LEU A 81 18.61 6.93 -0.42
C LEU A 81 17.62 6.78 0.76
N CYS A 82 18.11 6.42 1.94
CA CYS A 82 17.29 6.27 3.15
C CYS A 82 16.52 7.55 3.50
N ASN A 83 17.20 8.70 3.46
CA ASN A 83 16.58 9.98 3.73
C ASN A 83 15.51 10.35 2.70
N THR A 84 15.69 9.97 1.45
CA THR A 84 14.71 10.20 0.39
C THR A 84 13.46 9.37 0.62
N VAL A 85 13.59 8.09 0.97
CA VAL A 85 12.45 7.22 1.34
C VAL A 85 11.67 7.85 2.50
N LYS A 86 12.35 8.17 3.60
CA LYS A 86 11.74 8.76 4.79
C LYS A 86 11.00 10.08 4.49
N LYS A 87 11.65 11.00 3.79
CA LYS A 87 11.05 12.30 3.44
C LYS A 87 9.84 12.13 2.51
N THR A 88 9.90 11.19 1.58
CA THR A 88 8.80 10.92 0.65
C THR A 88 7.61 10.31 1.38
N ALA A 89 7.82 9.32 2.24
CA ALA A 89 6.78 8.74 3.09
C ALA A 89 6.11 9.83 3.95
N PHE A 90 6.89 10.67 4.60
CA PHE A 90 6.37 11.79 5.39
C PHE A 90 5.51 12.76 4.56
N LYS A 91 5.95 13.12 3.34
CA LYS A 91 5.17 14.00 2.45
C LYS A 91 3.83 13.37 2.05
N ILE A 92 3.83 12.07 1.69
CA ILE A 92 2.62 11.33 1.33
C ILE A 92 1.64 11.33 2.50
N THR A 93 2.11 10.98 3.70
CA THR A 93 1.30 10.99 4.92
C THR A 93 0.71 12.38 5.19
N ARG A 94 1.53 13.42 5.04
CA ARG A 94 1.08 14.79 5.28
C ARG A 94 -0.02 15.23 4.31
N VAL A 95 0.10 14.89 3.03
CA VAL A 95 -0.94 15.17 2.02
C VAL A 95 -2.22 14.40 2.35
N GLY A 96 -2.10 13.10 2.66
CA GLY A 96 -3.24 12.27 3.08
C GLY A 96 -3.97 12.88 4.29
N GLN A 97 -3.22 13.36 5.29
CA GLN A 97 -3.79 14.00 6.48
C GLN A 97 -4.54 15.31 6.17
N LEU A 98 -4.01 16.12 5.25
CA LEU A 98 -4.69 17.36 4.85
C LEU A 98 -6.02 17.06 4.14
N VAL A 99 -6.02 16.11 3.21
CA VAL A 99 -7.24 15.67 2.51
C VAL A 99 -8.26 15.09 3.48
N ALA A 100 -7.80 14.23 4.41
CA ALA A 100 -8.66 13.61 5.40
C ALA A 100 -9.35 14.62 6.31
N ARG A 101 -8.62 15.62 6.78
CA ARG A 101 -9.18 16.71 7.63
C ARG A 101 -10.21 17.52 6.88
N GLU A 102 -9.91 17.94 5.66
CA GLU A 102 -10.84 18.68 4.81
C GLU A 102 -12.13 17.88 4.54
N ALA A 103 -12.00 16.58 4.25
CA ALA A 103 -13.15 15.70 4.07
C ALA A 103 -13.96 15.56 5.36
N SER A 104 -13.31 15.38 6.49
CA SER A 104 -13.93 15.28 7.82
C SER A 104 -14.72 16.54 8.17
N GLU A 105 -14.13 17.71 7.95
CA GLU A 105 -14.78 19.00 8.22
C GLU A 105 -16.01 19.22 7.32
N ARG A 106 -15.91 18.88 6.03
CA ARG A 106 -17.03 19.06 5.07
C ARG A 106 -18.19 18.09 5.31
N LEU A 107 -17.91 16.87 5.71
CA LEU A 107 -18.92 15.82 5.87
C LEU A 107 -19.44 15.72 7.30
N GLY A 108 -18.77 16.32 8.27
CA GLY A 108 -19.09 16.19 9.68
C GLY A 108 -18.80 14.79 10.25
N ILE A 109 -17.96 14.01 9.57
CA ILE A 109 -17.61 12.63 9.96
C ILE A 109 -16.20 12.61 10.56
N PRO A 110 -15.97 11.90 11.67
CA PRO A 110 -14.65 11.85 12.30
C PRO A 110 -13.58 11.29 11.35
N PHE A 111 -12.38 11.86 11.40
CA PHE A 111 -11.21 11.30 10.74
C PHE A 111 -10.53 10.25 11.64
N GLY A 112 -10.27 9.07 11.09
CA GLY A 112 -9.56 7.97 11.74
C GLY A 112 -8.07 7.98 11.42
N ILE A 113 -7.64 7.09 10.52
CA ILE A 113 -6.23 6.88 10.23
C ILE A 113 -5.92 6.97 8.73
N ILE A 114 -4.62 7.07 8.45
CA ILE A 114 -4.06 7.00 7.08
C ILE A 114 -3.36 5.67 6.92
N ASP A 115 -3.71 4.93 5.88
CA ASP A 115 -2.93 3.80 5.42
C ASP A 115 -1.82 4.27 4.49
N LEU A 116 -0.58 4.11 4.93
CA LEU A 116 0.63 4.38 4.16
C LEU A 116 1.26 3.08 3.67
N SER A 117 0.49 2.03 3.49
CA SER A 117 1.01 0.84 2.83
C SER A 117 1.40 1.19 1.38
N LEU A 118 2.56 0.69 0.95
CA LEU A 118 3.00 0.83 -0.43
C LEU A 118 2.29 -0.23 -1.29
N ALA A 119 0.96 -0.30 -1.17
CA ALA A 119 0.15 -1.25 -1.92
C ALA A 119 0.17 -0.89 -3.41
N PRO A 120 0.61 -1.81 -4.29
CA PRO A 120 0.69 -1.56 -5.71
C PRO A 120 -0.68 -1.58 -6.38
N THR A 121 -0.78 -0.91 -7.52
CA THR A 121 -1.89 -1.05 -8.46
C THR A 121 -1.40 -1.68 -9.77
N PRO A 122 -2.30 -2.13 -10.68
CA PRO A 122 -1.89 -2.61 -11.99
C PRO A 122 -1.33 -1.52 -12.92
N ALA A 123 -1.37 -0.26 -12.51
CA ALA A 123 -0.86 0.85 -13.31
C ALA A 123 0.65 0.73 -13.53
N ILE A 124 1.10 1.06 -14.74
CA ILE A 124 2.53 1.05 -15.08
C ILE A 124 3.28 2.04 -14.18
N GLY A 125 4.32 1.56 -13.53
CA GLY A 125 5.15 2.37 -12.63
C GLY A 125 4.66 2.41 -11.17
N ASP A 126 3.58 1.72 -10.83
CA ASP A 126 3.06 1.62 -9.47
C ASP A 126 3.34 0.24 -8.86
N SER A 127 4.62 -0.16 -8.91
CA SER A 127 5.10 -1.46 -8.43
C SER A 127 6.19 -1.31 -7.36
N ILE A 128 6.12 -2.12 -6.31
CA ILE A 128 7.21 -2.24 -5.32
C ILE A 128 8.47 -2.83 -5.97
N ALA A 129 8.32 -3.70 -6.96
CA ALA A 129 9.46 -4.25 -7.68
C ALA A 129 10.30 -3.14 -8.35
N ASP A 130 9.64 -2.14 -8.91
CA ASP A 130 10.31 -0.97 -9.51
C ASP A 130 11.07 -0.14 -8.45
N ILE A 131 10.52 -0.01 -7.24
CA ILE A 131 11.21 0.64 -6.12
C ILE A 131 12.52 -0.09 -5.82
N PHE A 132 12.52 -1.41 -5.79
CA PHE A 132 13.74 -2.18 -5.53
C PHE A 132 14.80 -2.00 -6.62
N VAL A 133 14.40 -1.87 -7.87
CA VAL A 133 15.32 -1.56 -8.97
C VAL A 133 15.94 -0.17 -8.77
N GLU A 134 15.16 0.83 -8.39
CA GLU A 134 15.69 2.17 -8.07
C GLU A 134 16.60 2.19 -6.83
N MET A 135 16.41 1.23 -5.90
CA MET A 135 17.29 1.02 -4.76
C MET A 135 18.61 0.32 -5.13
N GLY A 136 18.80 -0.07 -6.40
CA GLY A 136 20.02 -0.66 -6.92
C GLY A 136 20.00 -2.16 -7.10
N LEU A 137 18.85 -2.84 -7.00
CA LEU A 137 18.74 -4.25 -7.34
C LEU A 137 18.57 -4.43 -8.85
N GLU A 138 19.14 -5.50 -9.39
CA GLU A 138 18.93 -5.88 -10.79
C GLU A 138 17.45 -6.14 -11.12
N LYS A 139 16.78 -6.83 -10.20
CA LYS A 139 15.34 -7.14 -10.28
C LYS A 139 14.82 -7.60 -8.92
N ALA A 140 13.52 -7.52 -8.71
CA ALA A 140 12.87 -8.15 -7.56
C ALA A 140 13.09 -9.68 -7.59
N GLY A 141 13.44 -10.24 -6.44
CA GLY A 141 13.83 -11.65 -6.30
C GLY A 141 15.34 -11.91 -6.43
N ALA A 142 16.13 -10.94 -6.89
CA ALA A 142 17.60 -11.02 -6.85
C ALA A 142 18.14 -11.02 -5.40
N PRO A 143 19.38 -11.50 -5.17
CA PRO A 143 20.03 -11.36 -3.88
C PRO A 143 19.98 -9.92 -3.38
N GLY A 144 19.58 -9.72 -2.12
CA GLY A 144 19.39 -8.40 -1.54
C GLY A 144 17.94 -7.92 -1.47
N THR A 145 16.99 -8.55 -2.17
CA THR A 145 15.56 -8.13 -2.17
C THR A 145 14.96 -8.08 -0.77
N THR A 146 15.23 -9.10 0.07
CA THR A 146 14.74 -9.12 1.46
C THR A 146 15.33 -7.98 2.30
N ALA A 147 16.61 -7.67 2.09
CA ALA A 147 17.27 -6.56 2.78
C ALA A 147 16.70 -5.21 2.33
N ALA A 148 16.46 -5.02 1.03
CA ALA A 148 15.84 -3.83 0.48
C ALA A 148 14.41 -3.66 1.01
N LEU A 149 13.63 -4.72 1.09
CA LEU A 149 12.28 -4.70 1.69
C LEU A 149 12.32 -4.31 3.17
N ALA A 150 13.23 -4.90 3.94
CA ALA A 150 13.40 -4.57 5.36
C ALA A 150 13.78 -3.11 5.55
N LEU A 151 14.71 -2.59 4.74
CA LEU A 151 15.11 -1.20 4.75
C LEU A 151 13.95 -0.27 4.40
N LEU A 152 13.23 -0.55 3.32
CA LEU A 152 12.08 0.25 2.89
C LEU A 152 11.04 0.34 4.01
N ASN A 153 10.68 -0.78 4.60
CA ASN A 153 9.74 -0.83 5.73
C ASN A 153 10.23 -0.05 6.95
N ASP A 154 11.52 -0.17 7.30
CA ASP A 154 12.11 0.56 8.42
C ASP A 154 12.07 2.09 8.21
N GLN A 155 12.39 2.55 7.00
CA GLN A 155 12.38 3.98 6.68
C GLN A 155 10.98 4.57 6.56
N VAL A 156 10.00 3.81 6.09
CA VAL A 156 8.58 4.25 6.00
C VAL A 156 7.96 4.37 7.40
N LYS A 157 8.39 3.56 8.37
CA LYS A 157 7.90 3.58 9.75
C LYS A 157 8.51 4.66 10.64
N LYS A 158 9.58 5.29 10.22
CA LYS A 158 10.30 6.35 10.97
C LYS A 158 9.81 7.75 10.64
#